data_8b4ba046aadcd5e73e742338ab663812
#
_entry.id   8b4ba046aadcd5e73e742338ab663812
#
_cell.length_a   1.000
_cell.length_b   1.000
_cell.length_c   1.000
_cell.angle_alpha   90.00
_cell.angle_beta   90.00
_cell.angle_gamma   90.00
#
_symmetry.space_group_name_H-M   'P 1'
#
loop_
_entity.id
_entity.type
_entity.pdbx_description
1 polymer ?
#
loop_
_entity_poly.entity_id
_entity_poly.type
_entity_poly.pdbx_seq_one_letter_code
_entity_poly.pdbx_strand_id
1 'polypeptide(L)'
;FDADVEGFGVNKPGDAIWYVQTVAVPGAEKCSADLYKDMPRSKAHIYDDLMARHWNYWDEGRYRHLFIAALTDGKAAEGVDIVGADAAWDVPTAPYFDTAEIAWSNAGDRLAYTCKPLAGTDYALSTDSDIFVYDRASGRTVNICKPMEGRVRFNAMVHRNTPFPGYDKYPVWSPDDRYIAFRSMATPGYEADKERLMRYDCRTAEITDLTPSFDYHATNVAWADDRTLWFIAPMEGTYQLCRLALPAPDATCGTVDLPKVVTSGDHDINAFTMAGGRIVAEVTTMRMATEQFEVDPADGKLTQLSAVNKEIYDHIRLGTVEKRWVETTDGKRMLTWVVLPPDFDPAKKYPTLLFCEGGPQSVVSQAWSYRWNFALMASQGYVVVAPNRRGVPSFGQEWLEQISGDYSGQNIRDYLSAIDDVAREPWCDRDRLGCVGASYGGYSVYFLAGCHQKRFKAFIAHCGIFNFESMYGQTEELFFINHDYGGAYWEKDNPTAMRSYANSPHKFVDRWDTPILIVTGEYDFRIPYTQSLEAFTAARLHGIPARL
;
A
#
# COMPACT_ATOMS: atom_id res chain seq x y z
N PHE A 1 14.28 28.31 -11.15
CA PHE A 1 12.86 27.98 -11.37
C PHE A 1 12.02 29.07 -10.73
N ASP A 2 10.92 29.45 -11.37
CA ASP A 2 10.02 30.51 -10.87
C ASP A 2 8.99 30.01 -9.84
N ALA A 3 8.93 28.70 -9.62
CA ALA A 3 8.10 28.03 -8.63
C ALA A 3 8.89 26.91 -7.94
N ASP A 4 8.35 26.41 -6.82
CA ASP A 4 8.94 25.32 -6.06
C ASP A 4 9.03 24.04 -6.91
N VAL A 5 10.14 23.32 -6.76
CA VAL A 5 10.37 22.01 -7.39
C VAL A 5 10.21 20.94 -6.31
N GLU A 6 9.24 20.06 -6.47
CA GLU A 6 8.93 19.01 -5.49
C GLU A 6 9.86 17.80 -5.62
N GLY A 7 10.36 17.54 -6.83
CA GLY A 7 11.32 16.48 -7.11
C GLY A 7 11.96 16.63 -8.48
N PHE A 8 13.12 16.01 -8.66
CA PHE A 8 13.83 16.05 -9.94
C PHE A 8 14.71 14.82 -10.15
N GLY A 9 15.06 14.55 -11.41
CA GLY A 9 16.03 13.51 -11.76
C GLY A 9 16.78 13.81 -13.04
N VAL A 10 18.10 13.72 -12.97
CA VAL A 10 19.01 13.93 -14.12
C VAL A 10 19.15 12.62 -14.89
N ASN A 11 19.13 12.67 -16.22
CA ASN A 11 19.40 11.51 -17.04
C ASN A 11 20.87 11.06 -16.97
N LYS A 12 21.14 9.83 -17.37
CA LYS A 12 22.48 9.25 -17.29
C LYS A 12 23.55 10.00 -18.11
N PRO A 13 23.27 10.54 -19.32
CA PRO A 13 24.19 11.40 -20.04
C PRO A 13 24.48 12.75 -19.34
N GLY A 14 23.62 13.23 -18.44
CA GLY A 14 23.77 14.49 -17.74
C GLY A 14 23.38 15.72 -18.57
N ASP A 15 22.64 15.54 -19.67
CA ASP A 15 22.23 16.59 -20.59
C ASP A 15 20.75 17.00 -20.49
N ALA A 16 19.99 16.33 -19.62
CA ALA A 16 18.58 16.62 -19.37
C ALA A 16 18.18 16.34 -17.92
N ILE A 17 17.17 17.06 -17.48
CA ILE A 17 16.55 16.91 -16.17
C ILE A 17 15.03 16.83 -16.34
N TRP A 18 14.37 15.89 -15.64
CA TRP A 18 12.96 16.05 -15.35
C TRP A 18 12.79 16.71 -13.99
N TYR A 19 11.73 17.47 -13.83
CA TYR A 19 11.33 18.01 -12.54
C TYR A 19 9.81 18.13 -12.44
N VAL A 20 9.29 18.17 -11.21
CA VAL A 20 7.86 18.25 -10.92
C VAL A 20 7.56 19.60 -10.25
N GLN A 21 6.53 20.27 -10.75
CA GLN A 21 5.99 21.49 -10.14
C GLN A 21 4.47 21.41 -10.08
N THR A 22 3.89 21.97 -9.01
CA THR A 22 2.45 22.16 -8.90
C THR A 22 2.02 23.37 -9.71
N VAL A 23 1.12 23.16 -10.67
CA VAL A 23 0.57 24.20 -11.56
C VAL A 23 -0.93 24.41 -11.36
N ALA A 24 -1.42 25.59 -11.67
CA ALA A 24 -2.85 25.84 -11.80
C ALA A 24 -3.29 25.46 -13.23
N VAL A 25 -4.32 24.62 -13.33
CA VAL A 25 -4.86 24.19 -14.62
C VAL A 25 -6.07 25.03 -14.96
N PRO A 26 -6.10 25.68 -16.14
CA PRO A 26 -7.25 26.50 -16.57
C PRO A 26 -8.56 25.69 -16.60
N GLY A 27 -9.61 26.23 -15.99
CA GLY A 27 -10.91 25.59 -15.89
C GLY A 27 -11.05 24.56 -14.76
N ALA A 28 -10.00 24.35 -13.98
CA ALA A 28 -10.03 23.48 -12.80
C ALA A 28 -10.16 24.25 -11.48
N GLU A 29 -10.33 25.57 -11.52
CA GLU A 29 -10.44 26.44 -10.35
C GLU A 29 -11.58 25.99 -9.42
N LYS A 30 -11.31 25.97 -8.11
CA LYS A 30 -12.28 25.60 -7.08
C LYS A 30 -12.62 26.75 -6.14
N CYS A 31 -11.79 27.77 -6.07
CA CYS A 31 -12.05 28.93 -5.22
C CYS A 31 -13.06 29.89 -5.87
N SER A 32 -14.07 30.29 -5.10
CA SER A 32 -15.11 31.23 -5.57
C SER A 32 -14.56 32.58 -6.05
N ALA A 33 -13.44 33.07 -5.48
CA ALA A 33 -12.80 34.30 -5.93
C ALA A 33 -12.20 34.17 -7.35
N ASP A 34 -11.82 32.98 -7.76
CA ASP A 34 -11.28 32.70 -9.09
C ASP A 34 -12.40 32.48 -10.10
N LEU A 35 -13.48 31.82 -9.70
CA LEU A 35 -14.66 31.53 -10.52
C LEU A 35 -15.54 32.77 -10.73
N TYR A 36 -15.69 33.60 -9.69
CA TYR A 36 -16.58 34.79 -9.73
C TYR A 36 -15.76 36.06 -9.46
N LYS A 37 -15.36 36.75 -10.52
CA LYS A 37 -14.46 37.92 -10.44
C LYS A 37 -15.09 39.14 -9.72
N ASP A 38 -16.40 39.17 -9.56
CA ASP A 38 -17.13 40.15 -8.75
C ASP A 38 -17.14 39.86 -7.25
N MET A 39 -16.67 38.66 -6.86
CA MET A 39 -16.55 38.24 -5.46
C MET A 39 -15.09 37.98 -5.03
N PRO A 40 -14.14 38.91 -5.21
CA PRO A 40 -12.69 38.64 -5.05
C PRO A 40 -12.26 38.34 -3.62
N ARG A 41 -13.12 38.55 -2.62
CA ARG A 41 -12.87 38.25 -1.20
C ARG A 41 -13.53 36.97 -0.71
N SER A 42 -14.30 36.30 -1.56
CA SER A 42 -14.92 35.01 -1.22
C SER A 42 -13.85 33.92 -1.19
N LYS A 43 -13.92 33.05 -0.18
CA LYS A 43 -13.01 31.90 0.02
C LYS A 43 -13.79 30.58 0.04
N ALA A 44 -15.00 30.55 -0.51
CA ALA A 44 -15.75 29.31 -0.63
C ALA A 44 -15.12 28.43 -1.71
N HIS A 45 -15.07 27.14 -1.46
CA HIS A 45 -14.71 26.14 -2.46
C HIS A 45 -16.00 25.60 -3.08
N ILE A 46 -16.00 25.40 -4.39
CA ILE A 46 -17.15 24.94 -5.16
C ILE A 46 -16.75 23.71 -5.95
N TYR A 47 -17.49 22.64 -5.74
CA TYR A 47 -17.27 21.35 -6.39
C TYR A 47 -18.55 20.89 -7.05
N ASP A 48 -18.49 20.67 -8.36
CA ASP A 48 -19.60 20.16 -9.17
C ASP A 48 -19.47 18.64 -9.44
N ASP A 49 -18.32 18.06 -9.08
CA ASP A 49 -18.03 16.63 -9.26
C ASP A 49 -17.08 16.12 -8.15
N LEU A 50 -16.79 14.83 -8.14
CA LEU A 50 -15.82 14.18 -7.26
C LEU A 50 -14.39 14.33 -7.87
N MET A 51 -13.27 14.23 -7.10
CA MET A 51 -13.22 14.19 -5.63
C MET A 51 -13.03 15.62 -5.11
N ALA A 52 -13.79 15.99 -4.06
CA ALA A 52 -13.56 17.29 -3.40
C ALA A 52 -12.33 17.26 -2.46
N ARG A 53 -11.91 16.09 -2.03
CA ARG A 53 -10.81 15.87 -1.05
C ARG A 53 -9.99 14.67 -1.47
N HIS A 54 -8.70 14.68 -1.13
CA HIS A 54 -7.82 13.54 -1.32
C HIS A 54 -6.85 13.45 -0.13
N TRP A 55 -6.72 12.29 0.49
CA TRP A 55 -5.89 12.00 1.67
C TRP A 55 -6.16 12.96 2.84
N ASN A 56 -5.47 14.12 2.91
CA ASN A 56 -5.57 15.09 3.99
C ASN A 56 -5.73 16.55 3.49
N TYR A 57 -6.05 16.74 2.20
CA TYR A 57 -6.21 18.07 1.59
C TYR A 57 -7.49 18.16 0.75
N TRP A 58 -7.96 19.40 0.57
CA TRP A 58 -9.03 19.73 -0.34
C TRP A 58 -8.46 19.95 -1.74
N ASP A 59 -9.18 19.53 -2.77
CA ASP A 59 -8.83 19.86 -4.16
C ASP A 59 -8.93 21.37 -4.38
N GLU A 60 -7.82 21.98 -4.77
CA GLU A 60 -7.72 23.42 -5.07
C GLU A 60 -7.64 23.69 -6.58
N GLY A 61 -7.78 22.68 -7.41
CA GLY A 61 -7.63 22.78 -8.86
C GLY A 61 -6.18 23.02 -9.31
N ARG A 62 -5.25 22.51 -8.52
CA ARG A 62 -3.80 22.55 -8.78
C ARG A 62 -3.26 21.14 -8.84
N TYR A 63 -2.44 20.87 -9.87
CA TYR A 63 -1.94 19.53 -10.14
C TYR A 63 -0.43 19.52 -10.30
N ARG A 64 0.20 18.42 -9.97
CA ARG A 64 1.64 18.21 -10.20
C ARG A 64 1.87 17.85 -11.65
N HIS A 65 2.61 18.68 -12.37
CA HIS A 65 3.01 18.41 -13.74
C HIS A 65 4.49 18.06 -13.83
N LEU A 66 4.81 17.21 -14.80
CA LEU A 66 6.14 16.75 -15.11
C LEU A 66 6.73 17.58 -16.24
N PHE A 67 7.87 18.21 -15.96
CA PHE A 67 8.60 19.04 -16.93
C PHE A 67 9.90 18.35 -17.33
N ILE A 68 10.33 18.60 -18.56
CA ILE A 68 11.68 18.22 -19.04
C ILE A 68 12.42 19.48 -19.51
N ALA A 69 13.65 19.62 -19.07
CA ALA A 69 14.55 20.69 -19.51
C ALA A 69 15.91 20.15 -19.98
N ALA A 70 16.53 20.80 -20.94
CA ALA A 70 17.93 20.57 -21.26
C ALA A 70 18.81 21.06 -20.11
N LEU A 71 19.89 20.32 -19.85
CA LEU A 71 20.88 20.65 -18.83
C LEU A 71 22.22 20.93 -19.50
N THR A 72 22.76 22.14 -19.34
CA THR A 72 24.06 22.55 -19.88
C THR A 72 24.88 23.23 -18.78
N ASP A 73 26.07 22.73 -18.52
CA ASP A 73 26.98 23.23 -17.47
C ASP A 73 26.29 23.33 -16.09
N GLY A 74 25.46 22.36 -15.75
CA GLY A 74 24.71 22.31 -14.49
C GLY A 74 23.55 23.30 -14.40
N LYS A 75 23.17 23.95 -15.49
CA LYS A 75 22.04 24.87 -15.57
C LYS A 75 20.92 24.28 -16.43
N ALA A 76 19.70 24.25 -15.88
CA ALA A 76 18.52 23.87 -16.62
C ALA A 76 18.04 25.03 -17.52
N ALA A 77 17.67 24.71 -18.75
CA ALA A 77 16.93 25.60 -19.63
C ALA A 77 15.47 25.74 -19.15
N GLU A 78 14.66 26.52 -19.85
CA GLU A 78 13.21 26.51 -19.66
C GLU A 78 12.64 25.13 -19.93
N GLY A 79 11.82 24.62 -19.01
CA GLY A 79 11.24 23.28 -19.10
C GLY A 79 9.99 23.24 -19.97
N VAL A 80 9.80 22.10 -20.61
CA VAL A 80 8.59 21.78 -21.36
C VAL A 80 7.68 20.92 -20.48
N ASP A 81 6.45 21.37 -20.27
CA ASP A 81 5.40 20.56 -19.63
C ASP A 81 4.99 19.42 -20.58
N ILE A 82 5.28 18.18 -20.18
CA ILE A 82 5.00 16.98 -20.99
C ILE A 82 3.66 16.32 -20.64
N VAL A 83 2.99 16.78 -19.59
CA VAL A 83 1.64 16.36 -19.20
C VAL A 83 0.61 17.12 -20.03
N GLY A 84 0.85 18.41 -20.25
CA GLY A 84 0.01 19.32 -21.02
C GLY A 84 -0.68 20.35 -20.13
N ALA A 85 -0.63 21.61 -20.54
CA ALA A 85 -1.07 22.75 -19.74
C ALA A 85 -2.56 22.71 -19.30
N ASP A 86 -3.40 21.98 -20.03
CA ASP A 86 -4.84 21.84 -19.74
C ASP A 86 -5.17 20.51 -19.02
N ALA A 87 -4.17 19.72 -18.65
CA ALA A 87 -4.36 18.42 -18.04
C ALA A 87 -4.56 18.53 -16.52
N ALA A 88 -5.72 18.15 -16.02
CA ALA A 88 -6.03 18.12 -14.60
C ALA A 88 -5.62 16.76 -13.99
N TRP A 89 -4.34 16.39 -14.11
CA TRP A 89 -3.78 15.10 -13.66
C TRP A 89 -2.44 15.28 -12.94
N ASP A 90 -2.23 14.50 -11.90
CA ASP A 90 -0.97 14.49 -11.15
C ASP A 90 0.05 13.51 -11.74
N VAL A 91 1.31 13.96 -11.84
CA VAL A 91 2.49 13.12 -12.13
C VAL A 91 3.63 13.51 -11.17
N PRO A 92 4.08 12.63 -10.28
CA PRO A 92 3.59 11.28 -9.96
C PRO A 92 2.15 11.26 -9.46
N THR A 93 1.53 10.08 -9.45
CA THR A 93 0.11 9.94 -9.11
C THR A 93 -0.20 10.39 -7.68
N ALA A 94 -1.30 11.13 -7.50
CA ALA A 94 -1.80 11.50 -6.18
C ALA A 94 -2.36 10.28 -5.42
N PRO A 95 -2.42 10.33 -4.07
CA PRO A 95 -2.06 11.45 -3.18
C PRO A 95 -0.57 11.49 -2.81
N TYR A 96 0.16 10.42 -3.02
CA TYR A 96 1.56 10.30 -2.63
C TYR A 96 2.47 10.88 -3.72
N PHE A 97 3.63 11.34 -3.30
CA PHE A 97 4.67 11.78 -4.21
C PHE A 97 5.77 10.72 -4.24
N ASP A 98 5.76 9.88 -5.26
CA ASP A 98 6.77 8.83 -5.43
C ASP A 98 7.54 9.00 -6.75
N THR A 99 8.79 9.42 -6.64
CA THR A 99 9.66 9.61 -7.81
C THR A 99 10.02 8.30 -8.53
N ALA A 100 9.81 7.14 -7.91
CA ALA A 100 9.97 5.84 -8.57
C ALA A 100 8.94 5.61 -9.70
N GLU A 101 7.89 6.43 -9.76
CA GLU A 101 6.95 6.45 -10.89
C GLU A 101 7.50 7.14 -12.15
N ILE A 102 8.73 7.69 -12.13
CA ILE A 102 9.35 8.42 -13.23
C ILE A 102 10.75 7.84 -13.50
N ALA A 103 11.00 7.37 -14.71
CA ALA A 103 12.24 6.67 -15.07
C ALA A 103 12.80 7.10 -16.42
N TRP A 104 14.05 7.62 -16.44
CA TRP A 104 14.81 7.82 -17.68
C TRP A 104 15.23 6.49 -18.31
N SER A 105 15.18 6.40 -19.64
CA SER A 105 15.94 5.41 -20.39
C SER A 105 17.44 5.57 -20.13
N ASN A 106 18.25 4.50 -20.29
CA ASN A 106 19.69 4.58 -20.09
C ASN A 106 20.37 5.50 -21.11
N ALA A 107 19.86 5.57 -22.34
CA ALA A 107 20.29 6.53 -23.35
C ALA A 107 19.90 7.96 -23.01
N GLY A 108 18.92 8.18 -22.11
CA GLY A 108 18.42 9.49 -21.71
C GLY A 108 17.59 10.20 -22.78
N ASP A 109 17.15 9.49 -23.80
CA ASP A 109 16.35 9.99 -24.92
C ASP A 109 14.84 9.85 -24.69
N ARG A 110 14.43 8.98 -23.76
CA ARG A 110 13.04 8.71 -23.42
C ARG A 110 12.81 8.79 -21.91
N LEU A 111 11.61 9.22 -21.52
CA LEU A 111 11.17 9.24 -20.11
C LEU A 111 9.88 8.44 -19.98
N ALA A 112 9.89 7.40 -19.14
CA ALA A 112 8.69 6.67 -18.76
C ALA A 112 8.13 7.24 -17.46
N TYR A 113 6.81 7.34 -17.35
CA TYR A 113 6.17 7.82 -16.13
C TYR A 113 4.76 7.24 -15.97
N THR A 114 4.30 7.16 -14.72
CA THR A 114 2.93 6.78 -14.38
C THR A 114 2.02 8.00 -14.40
N CYS A 115 0.82 7.86 -14.97
CA CYS A 115 -0.24 8.86 -14.89
C CYS A 115 -1.61 8.21 -14.84
N LYS A 116 -2.55 8.82 -14.11
CA LYS A 116 -3.95 8.42 -14.03
C LYS A 116 -4.80 9.47 -14.75
N PRO A 117 -5.03 9.33 -16.08
CA PRO A 117 -5.70 10.35 -16.90
C PRO A 117 -7.24 10.27 -16.78
N LEU A 118 -7.74 10.30 -15.57
CA LEU A 118 -9.16 10.30 -15.23
C LEU A 118 -9.52 11.59 -14.51
N ALA A 119 -10.79 11.96 -14.53
CA ALA A 119 -11.30 13.15 -13.86
C ALA A 119 -12.67 12.87 -13.23
N GLY A 120 -13.08 13.71 -12.29
CA GLY A 120 -14.39 13.66 -11.68
C GLY A 120 -14.74 12.33 -11.05
N THR A 121 -15.97 11.91 -11.22
CA THR A 121 -16.50 10.65 -10.69
C THR A 121 -15.69 9.43 -11.16
N ASP A 122 -15.21 9.40 -12.42
CA ASP A 122 -14.38 8.29 -12.91
C ASP A 122 -13.04 8.19 -12.16
N TYR A 123 -12.45 9.34 -11.82
CA TYR A 123 -11.25 9.36 -10.98
C TYR A 123 -11.49 8.78 -9.59
N ALA A 124 -12.64 9.09 -8.98
CA ALA A 124 -12.99 8.62 -7.64
C ALA A 124 -13.32 7.11 -7.59
N LEU A 125 -13.79 6.53 -8.70
CA LEU A 125 -14.25 5.14 -8.77
C LEU A 125 -13.21 4.15 -9.31
N SER A 126 -12.09 4.62 -9.85
CA SER A 126 -11.09 3.78 -10.49
C SER A 126 -9.66 4.07 -10.02
N THR A 127 -8.81 3.07 -10.08
CA THR A 127 -7.34 3.18 -9.92
C THR A 127 -6.61 3.04 -11.26
N ASP A 128 -7.32 3.07 -12.39
CA ASP A 128 -6.77 2.89 -13.73
C ASP A 128 -5.73 3.97 -14.05
N SER A 129 -4.46 3.64 -13.79
CA SER A 129 -3.29 4.42 -14.17
C SER A 129 -2.49 3.66 -15.20
N ASP A 130 -1.82 4.39 -16.09
CA ASP A 130 -1.06 3.83 -17.21
C ASP A 130 0.38 4.30 -17.18
N ILE A 131 1.25 3.57 -17.89
CA ILE A 131 2.61 3.98 -18.19
C ILE A 131 2.65 4.77 -19.50
N PHE A 132 3.18 5.97 -19.42
CA PHE A 132 3.42 6.85 -20.56
C PHE A 132 4.92 6.93 -20.86
N VAL A 133 5.26 7.00 -22.13
CA VAL A 133 6.64 7.18 -22.59
C VAL A 133 6.73 8.42 -23.46
N TYR A 134 7.49 9.40 -22.99
CA TYR A 134 7.83 10.61 -23.73
C TYR A 134 9.14 10.43 -24.48
N ASP A 135 9.17 10.77 -25.75
CA ASP A 135 10.35 10.76 -26.63
C ASP A 135 10.86 12.18 -26.81
N ARG A 136 12.08 12.47 -26.39
CA ARG A 136 12.69 13.83 -26.43
C ARG A 136 12.89 14.35 -27.83
N ALA A 137 13.20 13.49 -28.80
CA ALA A 137 13.52 13.93 -30.16
C ALA A 137 12.27 14.37 -30.92
N SER A 138 11.16 13.65 -30.73
CA SER A 138 9.90 13.95 -31.41
C SER A 138 8.95 14.84 -30.61
N GLY A 139 9.16 14.97 -29.29
CA GLY A 139 8.24 15.65 -28.37
C GLY A 139 6.91 14.92 -28.18
N ARG A 140 6.85 13.62 -28.50
CA ARG A 140 5.61 12.82 -28.45
C ARG A 140 5.56 11.93 -27.22
N THR A 141 4.37 11.84 -26.63
CA THR A 141 4.05 10.88 -25.58
C THR A 141 3.19 9.75 -26.13
N VAL A 142 3.47 8.53 -25.69
CA VAL A 142 2.70 7.32 -26.02
C VAL A 142 2.29 6.62 -24.73
N ASN A 143 1.01 6.30 -24.58
CA ASN A 143 0.51 5.39 -23.56
C ASN A 143 0.81 3.95 -24.00
N ILE A 144 1.62 3.22 -23.23
CA ILE A 144 2.01 1.86 -23.59
C ILE A 144 1.04 0.78 -23.08
N CYS A 145 0.14 1.13 -22.16
CA CYS A 145 -0.84 0.22 -21.56
C CYS A 145 -2.18 0.21 -22.34
N LYS A 146 -2.50 1.26 -23.10
CA LYS A 146 -3.69 1.33 -23.93
C LYS A 146 -3.37 1.12 -25.40
N PRO A 147 -4.08 0.23 -26.11
CA PRO A 147 -3.85 0.01 -27.52
C PRO A 147 -4.19 1.26 -28.34
N MET A 148 -3.22 1.86 -29.00
CA MET A 148 -3.48 2.77 -30.09
C MET A 148 -3.72 1.97 -31.37
N GLU A 149 -4.98 1.93 -31.84
CA GLU A 149 -5.40 1.37 -33.15
C GLU A 149 -4.50 0.26 -33.72
N GLY A 150 -4.53 -0.93 -33.10
CA GLY A 150 -3.87 -2.13 -33.62
C GLY A 150 -2.37 -2.28 -33.33
N ARG A 151 -1.75 -1.42 -32.54
CA ARG A 151 -0.29 -1.47 -32.24
C ARG A 151 0.10 -2.22 -30.99
N VAL A 152 -0.78 -2.40 -30.00
CA VAL A 152 -0.47 -3.22 -28.82
C VAL A 152 -0.93 -4.65 -29.08
N ARG A 153 0.03 -5.58 -29.08
CA ARG A 153 -0.25 -7.03 -29.16
C ARG A 153 -0.12 -7.62 -27.76
N PHE A 154 -1.23 -8.08 -27.21
CA PHE A 154 -1.21 -8.86 -25.98
C PHE A 154 -0.81 -10.30 -26.27
N ASN A 155 0.09 -10.86 -25.47
CA ASN A 155 0.36 -12.28 -25.53
C ASN A 155 -0.91 -13.05 -25.13
N ALA A 156 -1.54 -13.72 -26.10
CA ALA A 156 -2.87 -14.35 -25.99
C ALA A 156 -2.97 -15.46 -24.93
N MET A 157 -1.87 -15.86 -24.30
CA MET A 157 -1.89 -16.93 -23.30
C MET A 157 -2.38 -16.47 -21.92
N VAL A 158 -2.38 -15.18 -21.62
CA VAL A 158 -2.69 -14.68 -20.26
C VAL A 158 -3.90 -13.74 -20.20
N HIS A 159 -4.14 -12.90 -21.22
CA HIS A 159 -5.25 -11.95 -21.21
C HIS A 159 -5.99 -11.90 -22.55
N ARG A 160 -7.13 -12.58 -22.60
CA ARG A 160 -8.03 -12.49 -23.75
C ARG A 160 -8.74 -11.12 -23.76
N ASN A 161 -8.30 -10.21 -24.62
CA ASN A 161 -9.04 -9.03 -25.07
C ASN A 161 -9.39 -7.94 -24.05
N THR A 162 -8.66 -7.77 -22.95
CA THR A 162 -8.88 -6.63 -22.06
C THR A 162 -7.74 -5.63 -22.14
N PRO A 163 -8.01 -4.34 -22.37
CA PRO A 163 -7.05 -3.30 -22.02
C PRO A 163 -6.72 -3.42 -20.53
N PHE A 164 -5.56 -2.93 -20.10
CA PHE A 164 -5.16 -2.91 -18.70
C PHE A 164 -6.06 -1.91 -17.96
N PRO A 165 -7.09 -2.35 -17.21
CA PRO A 165 -8.05 -1.43 -16.59
C PRO A 165 -7.71 -1.13 -15.12
N GLY A 166 -6.73 -1.84 -14.54
CA GLY A 166 -6.24 -1.61 -13.20
C GLY A 166 -5.11 -0.60 -13.17
N TYR A 167 -4.40 -0.51 -12.05
CA TYR A 167 -3.25 0.37 -12.05
C TYR A 167 -2.03 -0.30 -12.70
N ASP A 168 -1.29 0.50 -13.49
CA ASP A 168 0.02 0.18 -14.04
C ASP A 168 1.02 1.23 -13.54
N LYS A 169 2.05 0.80 -12.79
CA LYS A 169 2.95 1.70 -12.06
C LYS A 169 4.40 1.27 -12.08
N TYR A 170 5.28 2.20 -11.73
CA TYR A 170 6.71 1.96 -11.47
C TYR A 170 7.47 1.40 -12.66
N PRO A 171 7.56 2.16 -13.78
CA PRO A 171 8.30 1.72 -14.95
C PRO A 171 9.81 1.65 -14.69
N VAL A 172 10.44 0.56 -15.12
CA VAL A 172 11.90 0.36 -15.00
C VAL A 172 12.47 -0.11 -16.33
N TRP A 173 13.39 0.67 -16.91
CA TRP A 173 14.03 0.36 -18.17
C TRP A 173 15.06 -0.77 -18.03
N SER A 174 15.08 -1.70 -19.01
CA SER A 174 16.17 -2.66 -19.16
C SER A 174 17.48 -1.93 -19.53
N PRO A 175 18.68 -2.49 -19.20
CA PRO A 175 19.96 -1.86 -19.51
C PRO A 175 20.16 -1.48 -20.99
N ASP A 176 19.58 -2.25 -21.94
CA ASP A 176 19.62 -2.00 -23.37
C ASP A 176 18.50 -1.09 -23.90
N ASP A 177 17.66 -0.55 -23.02
CA ASP A 177 16.48 0.30 -23.33
C ASP A 177 15.45 -0.36 -24.26
N ARG A 178 15.50 -1.68 -24.41
CA ARG A 178 14.53 -2.42 -25.21
C ARG A 178 13.23 -2.67 -24.46
N TYR A 179 13.31 -2.94 -23.16
CA TYR A 179 12.17 -3.32 -22.36
C TYR A 179 11.86 -2.31 -21.25
N ILE A 180 10.58 -2.21 -20.90
CA ILE A 180 10.10 -1.56 -19.68
C ILE A 180 9.42 -2.63 -18.83
N ALA A 181 9.93 -2.89 -17.63
CA ALA A 181 9.22 -3.65 -16.63
C ALA A 181 8.35 -2.71 -15.79
N PHE A 182 7.17 -3.15 -15.39
CA PHE A 182 6.25 -2.37 -14.57
C PHE A 182 5.32 -3.27 -13.75
N ARG A 183 4.72 -2.73 -12.71
CA ARG A 183 3.75 -3.44 -11.87
C ARG A 183 2.33 -3.19 -12.40
N SER A 184 1.47 -4.20 -12.33
CA SER A 184 0.11 -4.13 -12.86
C SER A 184 -0.88 -4.90 -12.01
N MET A 185 -2.03 -4.30 -11.71
CA MET A 185 -3.23 -4.98 -11.20
C MET A 185 -4.24 -5.18 -12.33
N ALA A 186 -5.01 -6.26 -12.28
CA ALA A 186 -5.97 -6.58 -13.33
C ALA A 186 -7.29 -5.81 -13.20
N THR A 187 -7.69 -5.49 -11.97
CA THR A 187 -9.01 -4.94 -11.66
C THR A 187 -8.88 -3.53 -11.07
N PRO A 188 -9.53 -2.51 -11.67
CA PRO A 188 -9.46 -1.15 -11.15
C PRO A 188 -10.15 -1.05 -9.78
N GLY A 189 -9.50 -0.41 -8.82
CA GLY A 189 -10.03 -0.19 -7.47
C GLY A 189 -10.04 -1.40 -6.56
N TYR A 190 -9.51 -2.55 -6.99
CA TYR A 190 -9.51 -3.78 -6.22
C TYR A 190 -8.17 -4.01 -5.50
N GLU A 191 -8.07 -3.56 -4.25
CA GLU A 191 -6.84 -3.62 -3.46
C GLU A 191 -6.39 -5.05 -3.10
N ALA A 192 -7.29 -6.04 -3.16
CA ALA A 192 -6.96 -7.45 -2.97
C ALA A 192 -6.48 -8.14 -4.25
N ASP A 193 -6.35 -7.42 -5.37
CA ASP A 193 -5.80 -7.99 -6.61
C ASP A 193 -4.28 -8.18 -6.52
N LYS A 194 -3.75 -9.14 -7.25
CA LYS A 194 -2.31 -9.41 -7.29
C LYS A 194 -1.56 -8.35 -8.10
N GLU A 195 -0.53 -7.77 -7.53
CA GLU A 195 0.44 -6.96 -8.29
C GLU A 195 1.34 -7.86 -9.13
N ARG A 196 1.04 -7.93 -10.42
CA ARG A 196 1.82 -8.69 -11.41
C ARG A 196 3.03 -7.88 -11.86
N LEU A 197 4.08 -8.57 -12.28
CA LEU A 197 5.22 -7.98 -12.97
C LEU A 197 5.04 -8.14 -14.48
N MET A 198 4.89 -7.01 -15.18
CA MET A 198 4.71 -6.95 -16.63
C MET A 198 5.99 -6.48 -17.33
N ARG A 199 6.15 -6.84 -18.60
CA ARG A 199 7.23 -6.36 -19.47
C ARG A 199 6.66 -5.88 -20.79
N TYR A 200 6.94 -4.64 -21.15
CA TYR A 200 6.67 -4.07 -22.48
C TYR A 200 7.93 -4.15 -23.36
N ASP A 201 7.83 -4.66 -24.59
CA ASP A 201 8.90 -4.62 -25.60
C ASP A 201 8.72 -3.40 -26.49
N CYS A 202 9.64 -2.44 -26.40
CA CYS A 202 9.60 -1.19 -27.18
C CYS A 202 9.73 -1.39 -28.71
N ARG A 203 10.19 -2.55 -29.17
CA ARG A 203 10.32 -2.86 -30.62
C ARG A 203 9.05 -3.44 -31.21
N THR A 204 8.37 -4.30 -30.45
CA THR A 204 7.18 -5.03 -30.93
C THR A 204 5.87 -4.46 -30.40
N ALA A 205 5.93 -3.60 -29.37
CA ALA A 205 4.81 -3.12 -28.58
C ALA A 205 4.02 -4.27 -27.90
N GLU A 206 4.68 -5.38 -27.60
CA GLU A 206 4.08 -6.53 -26.90
C GLU A 206 4.25 -6.40 -25.40
N ILE A 207 3.18 -6.69 -24.64
CA ILE A 207 3.22 -6.80 -23.19
C ILE A 207 3.13 -8.27 -22.79
N THR A 208 4.01 -8.68 -21.87
CA THR A 208 4.08 -10.05 -21.34
C THR A 208 3.95 -10.02 -19.82
N ASP A 209 3.07 -10.84 -19.24
CA ASP A 209 3.05 -11.11 -17.80
C ASP A 209 4.25 -12.02 -17.45
N LEU A 210 5.12 -11.55 -16.57
CA LEU A 210 6.31 -12.26 -16.14
C LEU A 210 6.08 -13.12 -14.89
N THR A 211 4.93 -12.97 -14.22
CA THR A 211 4.61 -13.63 -12.95
C THR A 211 3.26 -14.35 -12.96
N PRO A 212 2.83 -15.00 -14.06
CA PRO A 212 1.48 -15.58 -14.16
C PRO A 212 1.22 -16.68 -13.12
N SER A 213 2.24 -17.46 -12.79
CA SER A 213 2.17 -18.59 -11.84
C SER A 213 2.81 -18.29 -10.48
N PHE A 214 3.23 -17.06 -10.23
CA PHE A 214 3.77 -16.64 -8.95
C PHE A 214 2.65 -16.03 -8.10
N ASP A 215 2.40 -16.62 -6.94
CA ASP A 215 1.22 -16.33 -6.11
C ASP A 215 1.43 -15.18 -5.10
N TYR A 216 2.42 -14.33 -5.35
CA TYR A 216 2.77 -13.19 -4.50
C TYR A 216 2.96 -11.93 -5.33
N HIS A 217 2.90 -10.77 -4.67
CA HIS A 217 3.19 -9.47 -5.28
C HIS A 217 4.68 -9.36 -5.64
N ALA A 218 4.99 -8.60 -6.70
CA ALA A 218 6.35 -8.25 -7.06
C ALA A 218 6.55 -6.73 -6.91
N THR A 219 7.41 -6.32 -5.98
CA THR A 219 7.66 -4.90 -5.67
C THR A 219 9.14 -4.56 -5.78
N ASN A 220 9.49 -3.26 -5.84
CA ASN A 220 10.88 -2.79 -5.91
C ASN A 220 11.70 -3.51 -7.01
N VAL A 221 11.20 -3.45 -8.24
CA VAL A 221 11.75 -4.18 -9.38
C VAL A 221 13.03 -3.51 -9.90
N ALA A 222 14.06 -4.30 -10.19
CA ALA A 222 15.30 -3.82 -10.82
C ALA A 222 15.88 -4.84 -11.80
N TRP A 223 16.46 -4.36 -12.90
CA TRP A 223 17.21 -5.19 -13.85
C TRP A 223 18.65 -5.36 -13.41
N ALA A 224 19.16 -6.59 -13.34
CA ALA A 224 20.57 -6.86 -13.17
C ALA A 224 21.31 -6.86 -14.51
N ASP A 225 20.65 -7.37 -15.52
CA ASP A 225 21.07 -7.40 -16.92
C ASP A 225 19.81 -7.49 -17.81
N ASP A 226 19.94 -7.57 -19.14
CA ASP A 226 18.81 -7.58 -20.07
C ASP A 226 17.88 -8.81 -19.95
N ARG A 227 18.22 -9.76 -19.07
CA ARG A 227 17.51 -11.03 -18.89
C ARG A 227 17.26 -11.43 -17.46
N THR A 228 17.70 -10.64 -16.51
CA THR A 228 17.58 -10.96 -15.08
C THR A 228 16.94 -9.80 -14.32
N LEU A 229 15.80 -10.07 -13.74
CA LEU A 229 15.11 -9.16 -12.85
C LEU A 229 15.25 -9.58 -11.38
N TRP A 230 15.37 -8.60 -10.52
CA TRP A 230 15.28 -8.76 -9.08
C TRP A 230 14.12 -7.95 -8.56
N PHE A 231 13.45 -8.46 -7.54
CA PHE A 231 12.33 -7.78 -6.91
C PHE A 231 12.11 -8.29 -5.49
N ILE A 232 11.33 -7.58 -4.71
CA ILE A 232 10.93 -7.95 -3.36
C ILE A 232 9.52 -8.53 -3.40
N ALA A 233 9.29 -9.63 -2.64
CA ALA A 233 7.97 -10.24 -2.51
C ALA A 233 7.61 -10.45 -1.03
N PRO A 234 6.35 -10.16 -0.61
CA PRO A 234 5.84 -10.51 0.70
C PRO A 234 5.60 -12.02 0.77
N MET A 235 6.26 -12.71 1.71
CA MET A 235 6.17 -14.17 1.85
C MET A 235 6.17 -14.58 3.32
N GLU A 236 5.13 -15.28 3.75
CA GLU A 236 4.99 -15.81 5.12
C GLU A 236 5.31 -14.81 6.24
N GLY A 237 4.75 -13.59 6.13
CA GLY A 237 4.92 -12.54 7.14
C GLY A 237 6.30 -11.87 7.12
N THR A 238 7.03 -11.93 6.00
CA THR A 238 8.33 -11.29 5.76
C THR A 238 8.40 -10.74 4.35
N TYR A 239 9.41 -9.93 4.05
CA TYR A 239 9.71 -9.47 2.70
C TYR A 239 11.04 -10.04 2.23
N GLN A 240 11.02 -10.84 1.17
CA GLN A 240 12.19 -11.57 0.68
C GLN A 240 12.61 -11.09 -0.72
N LEU A 241 13.91 -11.16 -0.99
CA LEU A 241 14.48 -10.83 -2.30
C LEU A 241 14.35 -12.03 -3.25
N CYS A 242 13.77 -11.77 -4.41
CA CYS A 242 13.51 -12.76 -5.47
C CYS A 242 14.29 -12.41 -6.72
N ARG A 243 14.63 -13.44 -7.50
CA ARG A 243 15.28 -13.33 -8.82
C ARG A 243 14.45 -14.05 -9.88
N LEU A 244 14.25 -13.41 -11.03
CA LEU A 244 13.58 -13.96 -12.19
C LEU A 244 14.52 -13.93 -13.39
N ALA A 245 14.80 -15.11 -13.95
CA ALA A 245 15.53 -15.24 -15.22
C ALA A 245 14.54 -15.27 -16.38
N LEU A 246 14.78 -14.44 -17.40
CA LEU A 246 13.95 -14.39 -18.60
C LEU A 246 14.52 -15.27 -19.71
N PRO A 247 13.67 -15.91 -20.52
CA PRO A 247 14.12 -16.68 -21.68
C PRO A 247 14.84 -15.79 -22.68
N ALA A 248 15.66 -16.41 -23.54
CA ALA A 248 16.31 -15.69 -24.63
C ALA A 248 15.26 -15.07 -25.58
N PRO A 249 15.54 -13.90 -26.18
CA PRO A 249 14.60 -13.20 -27.06
C PRO A 249 14.08 -14.03 -28.23
N ASP A 250 14.88 -15.01 -28.70
CA ASP A 250 14.58 -15.88 -29.83
C ASP A 250 13.99 -17.24 -29.43
N ALA A 251 13.68 -17.44 -28.13
CA ALA A 251 13.05 -18.67 -27.66
C ALA A 251 11.61 -18.74 -28.17
N THR A 252 11.33 -19.65 -29.08
CA THR A 252 10.05 -19.81 -29.80
C THR A 252 8.89 -20.31 -28.90
N CYS A 253 9.16 -20.67 -27.66
CA CYS A 253 8.16 -21.06 -26.66
C CYS A 253 8.82 -20.97 -25.28
N GLY A 254 8.85 -19.79 -24.69
CA GLY A 254 9.40 -19.60 -23.35
C GLY A 254 8.27 -19.42 -22.34
N THR A 255 7.92 -20.48 -21.59
CA THR A 255 7.31 -20.27 -20.28
C THR A 255 8.30 -19.48 -19.43
N VAL A 256 7.86 -18.38 -18.83
CA VAL A 256 8.67 -17.69 -17.83
C VAL A 256 8.80 -18.62 -16.63
N ASP A 257 10.02 -18.88 -16.20
CA ASP A 257 10.27 -19.70 -15.01
C ASP A 257 9.65 -19.04 -13.77
N LEU A 258 9.36 -19.85 -12.75
CA LEU A 258 8.98 -19.29 -11.46
C LEU A 258 10.14 -18.48 -10.86
N PRO A 259 9.87 -17.31 -10.27
CA PRO A 259 10.88 -16.58 -9.55
C PRO A 259 11.54 -17.42 -8.46
N LYS A 260 12.86 -17.35 -8.38
CA LYS A 260 13.61 -17.96 -7.28
C LYS A 260 13.62 -17.02 -6.09
N VAL A 261 13.12 -17.45 -4.94
CA VAL A 261 13.33 -16.76 -3.66
C VAL A 261 14.79 -16.95 -3.27
N VAL A 262 15.51 -15.86 -3.08
CA VAL A 262 16.97 -15.88 -2.84
C VAL A 262 17.27 -15.77 -1.36
N THR A 263 16.66 -14.81 -0.66
CA THR A 263 16.84 -14.64 0.80
C THR A 263 15.81 -15.46 1.59
N SER A 264 16.07 -15.70 2.85
CA SER A 264 15.17 -16.41 3.76
C SER A 264 15.47 -16.02 5.20
N GLY A 265 14.48 -16.15 6.07
CA GLY A 265 14.60 -15.83 7.50
C GLY A 265 13.57 -14.79 7.95
N ASP A 266 13.51 -14.56 9.26
CA ASP A 266 12.54 -13.65 9.86
C ASP A 266 13.08 -12.20 9.83
N HIS A 267 13.06 -11.61 8.64
CA HIS A 267 13.45 -10.22 8.37
C HIS A 267 12.66 -9.67 7.18
N ASP A 268 12.63 -8.35 7.04
CA ASP A 268 12.13 -7.68 5.85
C ASP A 268 13.28 -7.02 5.08
N ILE A 269 13.29 -7.22 3.78
CA ILE A 269 14.05 -6.39 2.85
C ILE A 269 13.13 -5.26 2.40
N ASN A 270 13.47 -4.02 2.77
CA ASN A 270 12.67 -2.84 2.45
C ASN A 270 13.00 -2.26 1.07
N ALA A 271 14.27 -2.29 0.73
CA ALA A 271 14.81 -1.83 -0.55
C ALA A 271 16.11 -2.54 -0.87
N PHE A 272 16.54 -2.49 -2.11
CA PHE A 272 17.87 -2.95 -2.52
C PHE A 272 18.41 -2.13 -3.68
N THR A 273 19.72 -2.15 -3.83
CA THR A 273 20.43 -1.56 -4.98
C THR A 273 21.47 -2.55 -5.49
N MET A 274 21.78 -2.45 -6.78
CA MET A 274 22.75 -3.32 -7.44
C MET A 274 23.78 -2.50 -8.20
N ALA A 275 25.06 -2.78 -7.97
CA ALA A 275 26.16 -2.18 -8.68
C ALA A 275 27.37 -3.11 -8.70
N GLY A 276 28.06 -3.23 -9.85
CA GLY A 276 29.30 -4.01 -9.97
C GLY A 276 29.15 -5.48 -9.57
N GLY A 277 27.99 -6.09 -9.78
CA GLY A 277 27.70 -7.49 -9.42
C GLY A 277 27.41 -7.71 -7.92
N ARG A 278 27.37 -6.65 -7.12
CA ARG A 278 27.00 -6.69 -5.70
C ARG A 278 25.56 -6.23 -5.49
N ILE A 279 24.92 -6.76 -4.47
CA ILE A 279 23.59 -6.35 -4.02
C ILE A 279 23.71 -5.83 -2.58
N VAL A 280 23.25 -4.62 -2.34
CA VAL A 280 23.10 -4.05 -0.99
C VAL A 280 21.63 -3.85 -0.72
N ALA A 281 21.16 -4.40 0.40
CA ALA A 281 19.76 -4.34 0.82
C ALA A 281 19.60 -3.57 2.14
N GLU A 282 18.47 -2.89 2.27
CA GLU A 282 17.98 -2.35 3.53
C GLU A 282 17.16 -3.42 4.24
N VAL A 283 17.67 -3.87 5.39
CA VAL A 283 17.06 -4.96 6.16
C VAL A 283 16.58 -4.45 7.51
N THR A 284 15.39 -4.87 7.89
CA THR A 284 14.81 -4.57 9.21
C THR A 284 14.22 -5.82 9.85
N THR A 285 14.11 -5.79 11.18
CA THR A 285 13.33 -6.79 11.94
C THR A 285 12.52 -6.06 13.01
N MET A 286 11.55 -6.73 13.65
CA MET A 286 10.83 -6.16 14.81
C MET A 286 11.76 -5.79 15.97
N ARG A 287 13.04 -6.20 15.92
CA ARG A 287 14.07 -5.93 16.93
C ARG A 287 15.24 -5.10 16.44
N MET A 288 15.23 -4.69 15.18
CA MET A 288 16.32 -3.94 14.56
C MET A 288 15.73 -2.94 13.56
N ALA A 289 15.96 -1.64 13.78
CA ALA A 289 15.70 -0.62 12.79
C ALA A 289 16.56 -0.89 11.54
N THR A 290 16.18 -0.27 10.42
CA THR A 290 16.81 -0.52 9.13
C THR A 290 18.33 -0.35 9.18
N GLU A 291 19.04 -1.39 8.73
CA GLU A 291 20.49 -1.43 8.54
C GLU A 291 20.80 -1.95 7.14
N GLN A 292 22.00 -1.65 6.64
CA GLN A 292 22.44 -2.08 5.32
C GLN A 292 23.17 -3.43 5.41
N PHE A 293 22.83 -4.31 4.47
CA PHE A 293 23.42 -5.64 4.34
C PHE A 293 23.86 -5.90 2.90
N GLU A 294 24.98 -6.55 2.71
CA GLU A 294 25.31 -7.18 1.44
C GLU A 294 24.57 -8.52 1.34
N VAL A 295 23.96 -8.76 0.18
CA VAL A 295 23.27 -10.01 -0.14
C VAL A 295 24.13 -10.81 -1.11
N ASP A 296 24.49 -12.04 -0.77
CA ASP A 296 25.11 -12.97 -1.72
C ASP A 296 24.06 -13.43 -2.75
N PRO A 297 24.23 -13.15 -4.05
CA PRO A 297 23.22 -13.47 -5.05
C PRO A 297 23.07 -14.98 -5.31
N ALA A 298 24.00 -15.81 -4.84
CA ALA A 298 23.98 -17.25 -5.06
C ALA A 298 23.10 -17.99 -4.02
N ASP A 299 23.23 -17.62 -2.74
CA ASP A 299 22.60 -18.33 -1.63
C ASP A 299 21.74 -17.41 -0.70
N GLY A 300 21.74 -16.10 -0.96
CA GLY A 300 20.95 -15.12 -0.19
C GLY A 300 21.51 -14.79 1.18
N LYS A 301 22.75 -15.18 1.48
CA LYS A 301 23.39 -14.86 2.76
C LYS A 301 23.50 -13.37 2.95
N LEU A 302 23.04 -12.90 4.10
CA LEU A 302 23.12 -11.51 4.53
C LEU A 302 24.39 -11.25 5.33
N THR A 303 25.16 -10.24 4.93
CA THR A 303 26.34 -9.76 5.67
C THR A 303 26.14 -8.30 6.03
N GLN A 304 26.04 -7.99 7.32
CA GLN A 304 25.77 -6.63 7.79
C GLN A 304 26.93 -5.69 7.45
N LEU A 305 26.59 -4.54 6.86
CA LEU A 305 27.53 -3.49 6.46
C LEU A 305 27.44 -2.26 7.38
N SER A 306 26.28 -1.96 7.94
CA SER A 306 26.09 -0.84 8.84
C SER A 306 25.60 -1.28 10.20
N ALA A 307 25.82 -0.47 11.23
CA ALA A 307 25.35 -0.68 12.59
C ALA A 307 25.10 0.69 13.24
N VAL A 308 24.26 1.51 12.58
CA VAL A 308 24.05 2.91 12.94
C VAL A 308 23.48 3.07 14.34
N ASN A 309 22.61 2.14 14.74
CA ASN A 309 21.94 2.17 16.05
C ASN A 309 22.64 1.30 17.13
N LYS A 310 23.85 0.81 16.86
CA LYS A 310 24.55 -0.10 17.79
C LYS A 310 24.69 0.46 19.21
N GLU A 311 25.08 1.72 19.34
CA GLU A 311 25.24 2.36 20.64
C GLU A 311 23.93 2.36 21.45
N ILE A 312 22.78 2.59 20.78
CA ILE A 312 21.47 2.54 21.40
C ILE A 312 21.13 1.10 21.83
N TYR A 313 21.33 0.14 20.93
CA TYR A 313 21.01 -1.27 21.21
C TYR A 313 21.87 -1.88 22.31
N ASP A 314 23.11 -1.43 22.49
CA ASP A 314 23.98 -1.88 23.57
C ASP A 314 23.46 -1.47 24.96
N HIS A 315 22.56 -0.48 25.03
CA HIS A 315 21.99 0.06 26.29
C HIS A 315 20.52 -0.30 26.53
N ILE A 316 19.86 -0.96 25.57
CA ILE A 316 18.46 -1.38 25.72
C ILE A 316 18.36 -2.91 25.66
N ARG A 317 17.31 -3.44 26.29
CA ARG A 317 16.96 -4.87 26.21
C ARG A 317 15.66 -4.99 25.43
N LEU A 318 15.71 -5.73 24.33
CA LEU A 318 14.56 -6.01 23.50
C LEU A 318 13.99 -7.39 23.84
N GLY A 319 12.67 -7.49 23.79
CA GLY A 319 11.95 -8.74 23.96
C GLY A 319 12.22 -9.77 22.86
N THR A 320 11.63 -10.94 22.98
CA THR A 320 11.72 -12.02 21.98
C THR A 320 10.53 -11.95 21.05
N VAL A 321 10.76 -12.21 19.76
CA VAL A 321 9.70 -12.34 18.74
C VAL A 321 9.57 -13.83 18.41
N GLU A 322 8.38 -14.37 18.55
CA GLU A 322 8.07 -15.77 18.26
C GLU A 322 7.16 -15.87 17.03
N LYS A 323 7.47 -16.81 16.14
CA LYS A 323 6.65 -17.19 14.99
C LYS A 323 5.70 -18.31 15.41
N ARG A 324 4.40 -18.03 15.51
CA ARG A 324 3.40 -18.99 15.96
C ARG A 324 2.36 -19.24 14.85
N TRP A 325 2.13 -20.50 14.54
CA TRP A 325 1.08 -20.91 13.62
C TRP A 325 -0.17 -21.34 14.39
N VAL A 326 -1.21 -20.52 14.27
CA VAL A 326 -2.49 -20.73 14.95
C VAL A 326 -3.48 -21.40 14.02
N GLU A 327 -4.20 -22.40 14.49
CA GLU A 327 -5.31 -23.00 13.75
C GLU A 327 -6.55 -22.09 13.82
N THR A 328 -7.10 -21.79 12.66
CA THR A 328 -8.29 -20.95 12.53
C THR A 328 -9.57 -21.80 12.63
N THR A 329 -10.72 -21.16 12.83
CA THR A 329 -12.01 -21.86 13.01
C THR A 329 -12.46 -22.71 11.82
N ASP A 330 -11.87 -22.50 10.65
CA ASP A 330 -12.12 -23.27 9.41
C ASP A 330 -10.95 -24.23 9.07
N GLY A 331 -10.06 -24.50 10.03
CA GLY A 331 -8.99 -25.49 9.93
C GLY A 331 -7.78 -25.07 9.11
N LYS A 332 -7.65 -23.77 8.75
CA LYS A 332 -6.44 -23.25 8.12
C LYS A 332 -5.42 -22.83 9.18
N ARG A 333 -4.16 -22.67 8.75
CA ARG A 333 -3.07 -22.22 9.64
C ARG A 333 -2.74 -20.74 9.36
N MET A 334 -2.77 -19.94 10.40
CA MET A 334 -2.52 -18.51 10.37
C MET A 334 -1.23 -18.18 11.11
N LEU A 335 -0.30 -17.51 10.44
CA LEU A 335 0.89 -16.96 11.10
C LEU A 335 0.48 -15.83 12.06
N THR A 336 0.96 -15.94 13.29
CA THR A 336 0.80 -14.92 14.32
C THR A 336 2.18 -14.62 14.93
N TRP A 337 2.60 -13.37 14.89
CA TRP A 337 3.76 -12.93 15.61
C TRP A 337 3.38 -12.71 17.08
N VAL A 338 4.19 -13.26 18.00
CA VAL A 338 4.03 -13.05 19.43
C VAL A 338 5.29 -12.39 19.95
N VAL A 339 5.15 -11.16 20.45
CA VAL A 339 6.29 -10.39 20.97
C VAL A 339 6.23 -10.40 22.49
N LEU A 340 7.22 -11.04 23.08
CA LEU A 340 7.36 -11.18 24.53
C LEU A 340 8.14 -9.99 25.12
N PRO A 341 7.86 -9.56 26.36
CA PRO A 341 8.60 -8.49 27.00
C PRO A 341 10.08 -8.84 27.24
N PRO A 342 10.96 -7.84 27.41
CA PRO A 342 12.30 -8.08 27.90
C PRO A 342 12.27 -8.83 29.24
N ASP A 343 13.24 -9.73 29.45
CA ASP A 343 13.33 -10.55 30.66
C ASP A 343 12.07 -11.38 30.96
N PHE A 344 11.44 -11.87 29.90
CA PHE A 344 10.25 -12.70 30.02
C PHE A 344 10.48 -13.91 30.92
N ASP A 345 9.59 -14.10 31.89
CA ASP A 345 9.61 -15.20 32.85
C ASP A 345 8.30 -16.00 32.72
N PRO A 346 8.31 -17.23 32.21
CA PRO A 346 7.08 -18.00 31.97
C PRO A 346 6.32 -18.36 33.28
N ALA A 347 6.89 -18.12 34.44
CA ALA A 347 6.20 -18.28 35.73
C ALA A 347 5.35 -17.07 36.13
N LYS A 348 5.51 -15.95 35.45
CA LYS A 348 4.74 -14.71 35.70
C LYS A 348 3.53 -14.60 34.78
N LYS A 349 2.60 -13.74 35.16
CA LYS A 349 1.41 -13.39 34.40
C LYS A 349 1.59 -12.05 33.69
N TYR A 350 1.31 -12.00 32.40
CA TYR A 350 1.46 -10.80 31.58
C TYR A 350 0.13 -10.34 30.97
N PRO A 351 -0.18 -9.03 31.03
CA PRO A 351 -1.23 -8.47 30.21
C PRO A 351 -0.89 -8.66 28.73
N THR A 352 -1.92 -8.95 27.93
CA THR A 352 -1.71 -9.31 26.53
C THR A 352 -2.54 -8.43 25.62
N LEU A 353 -1.93 -7.89 24.56
CA LEU A 353 -2.56 -7.02 23.57
C LEU A 353 -2.73 -7.78 22.25
N LEU A 354 -3.97 -7.88 21.78
CA LEU A 354 -4.23 -8.22 20.39
C LEU A 354 -4.04 -6.97 19.55
N PHE A 355 -3.16 -7.04 18.55
CA PHE A 355 -2.98 -6.00 17.55
C PHE A 355 -3.78 -6.35 16.30
N CYS A 356 -4.66 -5.44 15.90
CA CYS A 356 -5.44 -5.53 14.66
C CYS A 356 -4.77 -4.67 13.59
N GLU A 357 -4.20 -5.31 12.56
CA GLU A 357 -3.54 -4.63 11.45
C GLU A 357 -4.54 -3.86 10.59
N GLY A 358 -4.11 -2.69 10.10
CA GLY A 358 -4.84 -1.87 9.14
C GLY A 358 -4.84 -2.46 7.72
N GLY A 359 -5.08 -1.64 6.75
CA GLY A 359 -5.23 -1.99 5.34
C GLY A 359 -6.70 -2.02 4.93
N PRO A 360 -7.32 -3.20 4.69
CA PRO A 360 -7.01 -4.52 5.21
C PRO A 360 -5.89 -5.31 4.51
N GLN A 361 -5.49 -4.92 3.31
CA GLN A 361 -4.50 -5.62 2.50
C GLN A 361 -3.06 -5.26 2.91
N SER A 362 -2.76 -5.37 4.21
CA SER A 362 -1.44 -5.09 4.78
C SER A 362 -0.97 -6.24 5.66
N VAL A 363 0.27 -6.69 5.47
CA VAL A 363 0.87 -7.80 6.22
C VAL A 363 1.49 -7.31 7.52
N VAL A 364 1.30 -8.06 8.61
CA VAL A 364 2.14 -7.91 9.79
C VAL A 364 3.44 -8.65 9.55
N SER A 365 4.45 -7.90 9.15
CA SER A 365 5.78 -8.42 8.80
C SER A 365 6.79 -8.19 9.92
N GLN A 366 8.07 -8.32 9.61
CA GLN A 366 9.18 -8.03 10.52
C GLN A 366 9.53 -6.53 10.60
N ALA A 367 8.68 -5.64 10.09
CA ALA A 367 8.96 -4.22 10.04
C ALA A 367 9.23 -3.60 11.41
N TRP A 368 10.32 -2.82 11.51
CA TRP A 368 10.54 -1.90 12.61
C TRP A 368 9.70 -0.64 12.37
N SER A 369 8.64 -0.46 13.15
CA SER A 369 7.77 0.70 13.02
C SER A 369 8.04 1.73 14.13
N TYR A 370 8.15 3.00 13.78
CA TYR A 370 8.18 4.09 14.76
C TYR A 370 6.78 4.51 15.21
N ARG A 371 5.75 4.08 14.52
CA ARG A 371 4.34 4.35 14.84
C ARG A 371 3.73 3.21 15.67
N TRP A 372 3.87 1.97 15.23
CA TRP A 372 3.35 0.75 15.85
C TRP A 372 4.51 -0.16 16.25
N ASN A 373 5.30 0.28 17.24
CA ASN A 373 6.47 -0.44 17.68
C ASN A 373 6.12 -1.51 18.71
N PHE A 374 6.09 -2.77 18.31
CA PHE A 374 5.76 -3.89 19.19
C PHE A 374 6.82 -4.11 20.28
N ALA A 375 8.09 -3.86 19.99
CA ALA A 375 9.14 -3.93 20.98
C ALA A 375 8.95 -2.88 22.10
N LEU A 376 8.49 -1.67 21.75
CA LEU A 376 8.15 -0.64 22.73
C LEU A 376 6.93 -1.05 23.57
N MET A 377 5.87 -1.58 22.94
CA MET A 377 4.70 -2.11 23.67
C MET A 377 5.12 -3.24 24.64
N ALA A 378 5.94 -4.17 24.16
CA ALA A 378 6.43 -5.28 24.97
C ALA A 378 7.33 -4.80 26.12
N SER A 379 8.14 -3.75 25.92
CA SER A 379 8.99 -3.15 26.98
C SER A 379 8.18 -2.59 28.16
N GLN A 380 6.90 -2.28 27.94
CA GLN A 380 5.96 -1.85 29.00
C GLN A 380 5.36 -3.05 29.77
N GLY A 381 5.82 -4.26 29.50
CA GLY A 381 5.37 -5.48 30.18
C GLY A 381 4.17 -6.16 29.53
N TYR A 382 3.80 -5.81 28.32
CA TYR A 382 2.75 -6.50 27.55
C TYR A 382 3.33 -7.62 26.70
N VAL A 383 2.56 -8.69 26.52
CA VAL A 383 2.73 -9.58 25.37
C VAL A 383 1.91 -9.02 24.21
N VAL A 384 2.49 -8.92 23.02
CA VAL A 384 1.78 -8.46 21.82
C VAL A 384 1.51 -9.63 20.89
N VAL A 385 0.25 -9.80 20.50
CA VAL A 385 -0.23 -10.84 19.59
C VAL A 385 -0.66 -10.17 18.30
N ALA A 386 0.06 -10.40 17.23
CA ALA A 386 -0.11 -9.71 15.94
C ALA A 386 -0.33 -10.73 14.81
N PRO A 387 -1.60 -11.14 14.56
CA PRO A 387 -1.93 -12.17 13.58
C PRO A 387 -2.00 -11.64 12.15
N ASN A 388 -1.58 -12.46 11.20
CA ASN A 388 -1.78 -12.30 9.78
C ASN A 388 -3.12 -12.95 9.35
N ARG A 389 -4.24 -12.30 9.74
CA ARG A 389 -5.59 -12.76 9.43
C ARG A 389 -5.87 -12.77 7.93
N ARG A 390 -7.00 -13.37 7.49
CA ARG A 390 -7.45 -13.30 6.10
C ARG A 390 -7.50 -11.88 5.57
N GLY A 391 -7.13 -11.71 4.30
CA GLY A 391 -7.09 -10.43 3.62
C GLY A 391 -5.74 -9.73 3.66
N VAL A 392 -4.70 -10.35 4.25
CA VAL A 392 -3.35 -9.80 4.14
C VAL A 392 -2.58 -10.47 3.00
N PRO A 393 -1.70 -9.74 2.26
CA PRO A 393 -0.78 -10.36 1.32
C PRO A 393 0.22 -11.26 2.05
N SER A 394 1.05 -12.02 1.34
CA SER A 394 2.10 -12.86 1.89
C SER A 394 1.73 -14.34 2.12
N PHE A 395 0.46 -14.72 1.91
CA PHE A 395 -0.03 -16.11 2.06
C PHE A 395 -0.79 -16.60 0.84
N GLY A 396 -0.50 -16.02 -0.33
CA GLY A 396 -1.16 -16.33 -1.60
C GLY A 396 -2.41 -15.50 -1.85
N GLN A 397 -2.86 -15.49 -3.10
CA GLN A 397 -3.99 -14.69 -3.57
C GLN A 397 -5.32 -15.13 -2.94
N GLU A 398 -5.53 -16.45 -2.77
CA GLU A 398 -6.74 -16.95 -2.10
C GLU A 398 -6.91 -16.41 -0.68
N TRP A 399 -5.80 -16.27 0.07
CA TRP A 399 -5.82 -15.71 1.42
C TRP A 399 -6.16 -14.22 1.42
N LEU A 400 -5.60 -13.50 0.47
CA LEU A 400 -5.78 -12.05 0.31
C LEU A 400 -7.22 -11.71 -0.07
N GLU A 401 -7.81 -12.38 -1.05
CA GLU A 401 -9.15 -12.09 -1.58
C GLU A 401 -10.28 -12.36 -0.58
N GLN A 402 -10.07 -13.20 0.43
CA GLN A 402 -11.12 -13.57 1.39
C GLN A 402 -11.59 -12.44 2.29
N ILE A 403 -10.99 -11.24 2.20
CA ILE A 403 -11.46 -10.06 2.92
C ILE A 403 -12.59 -9.33 2.20
N SER A 404 -12.59 -9.35 0.88
CA SER A 404 -13.50 -8.57 0.05
C SER A 404 -14.94 -9.06 0.19
N GLY A 405 -15.85 -8.13 0.51
CA GLY A 405 -17.26 -8.42 0.77
C GLY A 405 -17.54 -9.17 2.07
N ASP A 406 -16.54 -9.38 2.94
CA ASP A 406 -16.73 -10.13 4.20
C ASP A 406 -15.87 -9.58 5.36
N TYR A 407 -15.91 -8.30 5.63
CA TYR A 407 -15.18 -7.66 6.72
C TYR A 407 -15.53 -8.22 8.11
N SER A 408 -16.74 -8.69 8.31
CA SER A 408 -17.26 -9.21 9.58
C SER A 408 -17.14 -10.72 9.76
N GLY A 409 -16.56 -11.41 8.78
CA GLY A 409 -16.57 -12.87 8.69
C GLY A 409 -15.36 -13.55 9.29
N GLN A 410 -14.65 -14.33 8.45
CA GLN A 410 -13.56 -15.17 8.93
C GLN A 410 -12.37 -14.39 9.50
N ASN A 411 -12.06 -13.22 8.97
CA ASN A 411 -11.02 -12.33 9.48
C ASN A 411 -11.22 -11.94 10.97
N ILE A 412 -12.47 -11.73 11.40
CA ILE A 412 -12.78 -11.46 12.82
C ILE A 412 -12.58 -12.72 13.66
N ARG A 413 -13.00 -13.89 13.14
CA ARG A 413 -12.75 -15.19 13.81
C ARG A 413 -11.26 -15.50 13.90
N ASP A 414 -10.46 -15.10 12.91
CA ASP A 414 -9.02 -15.25 12.91
C ASP A 414 -8.38 -14.45 14.07
N TYR A 415 -8.80 -13.20 14.29
CA TYR A 415 -8.35 -12.42 15.45
C TYR A 415 -8.69 -13.10 16.77
N LEU A 416 -9.91 -13.62 16.90
CA LEU A 416 -10.33 -14.33 18.11
C LEU A 416 -9.56 -15.65 18.28
N SER A 417 -9.28 -16.38 17.21
CA SER A 417 -8.46 -17.60 17.26
C SER A 417 -7.05 -17.31 17.75
N ALA A 418 -6.44 -16.22 17.29
CA ALA A 418 -5.09 -15.82 17.71
C ALA A 418 -5.02 -15.51 19.21
N ILE A 419 -5.93 -14.70 19.71
CA ILE A 419 -5.92 -14.35 21.15
C ILE A 419 -6.33 -15.53 22.04
N ASP A 420 -7.27 -16.36 21.61
CA ASP A 420 -7.68 -17.55 22.34
C ASP A 420 -6.58 -18.60 22.42
N ASP A 421 -5.75 -18.74 21.38
CA ASP A 421 -4.60 -19.63 21.38
C ASP A 421 -3.55 -19.18 22.42
N VAL A 422 -3.18 -17.90 22.40
CA VAL A 422 -2.23 -17.34 23.36
C VAL A 422 -2.80 -17.33 24.79
N ALA A 423 -4.11 -17.14 24.95
CA ALA A 423 -4.76 -17.18 26.26
C ALA A 423 -4.73 -18.56 26.94
N ARG A 424 -4.34 -19.63 26.24
CA ARG A 424 -4.10 -20.96 26.86
C ARG A 424 -2.78 -21.04 27.61
N GLU A 425 -1.85 -20.16 27.31
CA GLU A 425 -0.54 -20.14 27.92
C GLU A 425 -0.61 -19.80 29.43
N PRO A 426 0.17 -20.50 30.29
CA PRO A 426 0.15 -20.27 31.72
C PRO A 426 0.59 -18.85 32.12
N TRP A 427 1.41 -18.21 31.30
CA TRP A 427 1.89 -16.84 31.52
C TRP A 427 0.91 -15.76 31.02
N CYS A 428 -0.12 -16.08 30.24
CA CYS A 428 -1.10 -15.11 29.79
C CYS A 428 -2.10 -14.77 30.93
N ASP A 429 -2.27 -13.49 31.20
CA ASP A 429 -3.27 -13.04 32.15
C ASP A 429 -4.60 -12.77 31.41
N ARG A 430 -5.51 -13.73 31.48
CA ARG A 430 -6.82 -13.65 30.81
C ARG A 430 -7.71 -12.52 31.33
N ASP A 431 -7.43 -12.01 32.53
CA ASP A 431 -8.17 -10.90 33.12
C ASP A 431 -7.63 -9.52 32.72
N ARG A 432 -6.54 -9.51 31.93
CA ARG A 432 -5.90 -8.29 31.42
C ARG A 432 -5.60 -8.38 29.92
N LEU A 433 -6.58 -8.82 29.12
CA LEU A 433 -6.50 -8.78 27.65
C LEU A 433 -6.97 -7.42 27.15
N GLY A 434 -6.21 -6.82 26.23
CA GLY A 434 -6.56 -5.60 25.51
C GLY A 434 -6.57 -5.82 24.01
N CYS A 435 -7.20 -4.92 23.27
CA CYS A 435 -7.23 -4.96 21.81
C CYS A 435 -6.98 -3.55 21.26
N VAL A 436 -6.08 -3.45 20.28
CA VAL A 436 -5.67 -2.18 19.66
C VAL A 436 -5.57 -2.31 18.16
N GLY A 437 -5.96 -1.29 17.41
CA GLY A 437 -5.81 -1.24 15.97
C GLY A 437 -6.12 0.12 15.38
N ALA A 438 -5.62 0.34 14.15
CA ALA A 438 -5.83 1.58 13.42
C ALA A 438 -6.43 1.33 12.04
N SER A 439 -7.16 2.33 11.50
CA SER A 439 -7.74 2.26 10.17
C SER A 439 -8.73 1.08 10.07
N TYR A 440 -8.56 0.18 9.11
CA TYR A 440 -9.28 -1.10 9.11
C TYR A 440 -9.10 -1.87 10.44
N GLY A 441 -7.91 -1.80 11.07
CA GLY A 441 -7.69 -2.36 12.40
C GLY A 441 -8.53 -1.68 13.48
N GLY A 442 -8.76 -0.37 13.39
CA GLY A 442 -9.70 0.37 14.22
C GLY A 442 -11.16 -0.05 14.00
N TYR A 443 -11.55 -0.33 12.75
CA TYR A 443 -12.81 -1.01 12.44
C TYR A 443 -12.91 -2.34 13.18
N SER A 444 -11.85 -3.17 13.08
CA SER A 444 -11.83 -4.48 13.73
C SER A 444 -12.02 -4.36 15.25
N VAL A 445 -11.42 -3.35 15.87
CA VAL A 445 -11.62 -3.04 17.30
C VAL A 445 -13.07 -2.71 17.61
N TYR A 446 -13.71 -1.84 16.83
CA TYR A 446 -15.13 -1.51 17.01
C TYR A 446 -16.04 -2.72 16.82
N PHE A 447 -15.76 -3.55 15.81
CA PHE A 447 -16.56 -4.76 15.57
C PHE A 447 -16.36 -5.78 16.71
N LEU A 448 -15.11 -6.01 17.12
CA LEU A 448 -14.79 -6.89 18.25
C LEU A 448 -15.44 -6.42 19.55
N ALA A 449 -15.56 -5.12 19.80
CA ALA A 449 -16.26 -4.60 20.97
C ALA A 449 -17.72 -5.08 21.06
N GLY A 450 -18.36 -5.37 19.92
CA GLY A 450 -19.70 -5.92 19.86
C GLY A 450 -19.79 -7.47 19.89
N CYS A 451 -18.66 -8.19 19.78
CA CYS A 451 -18.68 -9.65 19.64
C CYS A 451 -17.60 -10.43 20.43
N HIS A 452 -16.77 -9.77 21.24
CA HIS A 452 -15.63 -10.38 21.92
C HIS A 452 -15.99 -11.35 23.07
N GLN A 453 -17.25 -11.43 23.48
CA GLN A 453 -17.71 -12.34 24.52
C GLN A 453 -16.91 -12.20 25.84
N LYS A 454 -16.71 -10.95 26.28
CA LYS A 454 -16.00 -10.57 27.53
C LYS A 454 -14.50 -10.94 27.60
N ARG A 455 -13.86 -11.22 26.45
CA ARG A 455 -12.42 -11.51 26.41
C ARG A 455 -11.59 -10.30 26.81
N PHE A 456 -11.86 -9.15 26.21
CA PHE A 456 -11.06 -7.95 26.40
C PHE A 456 -11.57 -7.08 27.56
N LYS A 457 -10.66 -6.36 28.21
CA LYS A 457 -10.91 -5.44 29.32
C LYS A 457 -10.71 -3.98 28.93
N ALA A 458 -10.08 -3.73 27.77
CA ALA A 458 -9.90 -2.42 27.19
C ALA A 458 -9.75 -2.50 25.67
N PHE A 459 -10.23 -1.46 25.00
CA PHE A 459 -10.09 -1.28 23.56
C PHE A 459 -9.42 0.05 23.25
N ILE A 460 -8.60 0.08 22.19
CA ILE A 460 -8.02 1.30 21.61
C ILE A 460 -8.28 1.28 20.10
N ALA A 461 -9.16 2.15 19.61
CA ALA A 461 -9.47 2.32 18.20
C ALA A 461 -8.88 3.65 17.70
N HIS A 462 -7.96 3.57 16.74
CA HIS A 462 -7.36 4.73 16.10
C HIS A 462 -7.89 4.86 14.68
N CYS A 463 -8.50 6.02 14.34
CA CYS A 463 -9.12 6.30 13.03
C CYS A 463 -9.87 5.09 12.44
N GLY A 464 -10.76 4.47 13.26
CA GLY A 464 -11.49 3.27 12.85
C GLY A 464 -12.79 3.58 12.12
N ILE A 465 -13.18 2.68 11.20
CA ILE A 465 -14.48 2.75 10.53
C ILE A 465 -15.55 2.21 11.49
N PHE A 466 -16.54 3.03 11.81
CA PHE A 466 -17.62 2.68 12.73
C PHE A 466 -18.96 2.47 12.03
N ASN A 467 -19.30 3.34 11.08
CA ASN A 467 -20.55 3.32 10.35
C ASN A 467 -20.29 3.28 8.85
N PHE A 468 -20.57 2.14 8.23
CA PHE A 468 -20.29 1.90 6.81
C PHE A 468 -21.07 2.80 5.87
N GLU A 469 -22.31 3.18 6.24
CA GLU A 469 -23.13 4.05 5.40
C GLU A 469 -22.57 5.47 5.37
N SER A 470 -22.22 6.04 6.53
CA SER A 470 -21.58 7.36 6.57
C SER A 470 -20.15 7.35 6.05
N MET A 471 -19.42 6.24 6.23
CA MET A 471 -18.09 6.04 5.65
C MET A 471 -18.14 6.12 4.12
N TYR A 472 -19.06 5.40 3.46
CA TYR A 472 -19.23 5.41 2.02
C TYR A 472 -19.47 6.82 1.47
N GLY A 473 -20.29 7.61 2.16
CA GLY A 473 -20.61 8.98 1.75
C GLY A 473 -19.55 10.04 2.06
N GLN A 474 -18.50 9.69 2.77
CA GLN A 474 -17.51 10.67 3.26
C GLN A 474 -16.06 10.36 2.90
N THR A 475 -15.70 9.10 2.65
CA THR A 475 -14.33 8.72 2.27
C THR A 475 -13.93 9.33 0.93
N GLU A 476 -12.68 9.68 0.80
CA GLU A 476 -12.09 10.05 -0.50
C GLU A 476 -11.73 8.82 -1.35
N GLU A 477 -11.72 7.61 -0.76
CA GLU A 477 -11.29 6.34 -1.39
C GLU A 477 -12.48 5.47 -1.80
N LEU A 478 -13.37 6.01 -2.65
CA LEU A 478 -14.61 5.34 -3.06
C LEU A 478 -14.37 4.05 -3.85
N PHE A 479 -13.36 3.99 -4.69
CA PHE A 479 -13.01 2.81 -5.48
C PHE A 479 -12.79 1.57 -4.59
N PHE A 480 -12.05 1.74 -3.50
CA PHE A 480 -11.74 0.71 -2.53
C PHE A 480 -13.02 0.17 -1.85
N ILE A 481 -13.85 1.06 -1.34
CA ILE A 481 -15.09 0.72 -0.64
C ILE A 481 -16.06 -0.05 -1.55
N ASN A 482 -16.16 0.31 -2.82
CA ASN A 482 -17.02 -0.40 -3.77
C ASN A 482 -16.65 -1.88 -3.91
N HIS A 483 -15.37 -2.22 -3.92
CA HIS A 483 -14.93 -3.62 -3.93
C HIS A 483 -15.09 -4.28 -2.58
N ASP A 484 -14.60 -3.66 -1.52
CA ASP A 484 -14.52 -4.29 -0.21
C ASP A 484 -15.88 -4.42 0.50
N TYR A 485 -16.83 -3.52 0.24
CA TYR A 485 -18.21 -3.70 0.72
C TYR A 485 -19.11 -4.39 -0.30
N GLY A 486 -18.64 -4.54 -1.54
CA GLY A 486 -19.37 -5.17 -2.64
C GLY A 486 -20.33 -4.22 -3.36
N GLY A 487 -20.32 -2.93 -3.06
CA GLY A 487 -21.13 -1.88 -3.70
C GLY A 487 -21.66 -0.83 -2.74
N ALA A 488 -22.49 0.08 -3.26
CA ALA A 488 -23.07 1.18 -2.50
C ALA A 488 -24.22 0.75 -1.59
N TYR A 489 -24.44 1.47 -0.47
CA TYR A 489 -25.50 1.14 0.51
C TYR A 489 -26.94 1.29 -0.04
N TRP A 490 -27.12 1.97 -1.16
CA TRP A 490 -28.41 2.11 -1.85
C TRP A 490 -28.68 0.99 -2.87
N GLU A 491 -27.72 0.11 -3.16
CA GLU A 491 -27.90 -1.03 -4.06
C GLU A 491 -28.65 -2.17 -3.35
N LYS A 492 -29.97 -1.99 -3.17
CA LYS A 492 -30.79 -2.89 -2.35
C LYS A 492 -30.91 -4.31 -2.87
N ASP A 493 -30.70 -4.50 -4.18
CA ASP A 493 -30.73 -5.82 -4.84
C ASP A 493 -29.34 -6.50 -4.85
N ASN A 494 -28.31 -5.87 -4.32
CA ASN A 494 -26.96 -6.41 -4.21
C ASN A 494 -26.75 -7.13 -2.86
N PRO A 495 -26.74 -8.48 -2.83
CA PRO A 495 -26.72 -9.22 -1.58
C PRO A 495 -25.39 -9.06 -0.81
N THR A 496 -24.26 -8.84 -1.52
CA THR A 496 -22.95 -8.60 -0.88
C THR A 496 -22.92 -7.26 -0.18
N ALA A 497 -23.33 -6.20 -0.87
CA ALA A 497 -23.42 -4.86 -0.28
C ALA A 497 -24.38 -4.86 0.92
N MET A 498 -25.58 -5.42 0.76
CA MET A 498 -26.54 -5.46 1.84
C MET A 498 -26.04 -6.24 3.06
N ARG A 499 -25.31 -7.34 2.88
CA ARG A 499 -24.65 -8.07 3.97
C ARG A 499 -23.61 -7.21 4.66
N SER A 500 -22.76 -6.52 3.92
CA SER A 500 -21.71 -5.65 4.48
C SER A 500 -22.31 -4.55 5.35
N TYR A 501 -23.29 -3.81 4.84
CA TYR A 501 -23.95 -2.75 5.60
C TYR A 501 -24.77 -3.26 6.79
N ALA A 502 -25.33 -4.45 6.71
CA ALA A 502 -26.03 -5.09 7.84
C ALA A 502 -25.07 -5.43 8.99
N ASN A 503 -23.79 -5.65 8.69
CA ASN A 503 -22.74 -6.00 9.64
C ASN A 503 -21.83 -4.80 10.02
N SER A 504 -22.26 -3.57 9.77
CA SER A 504 -21.53 -2.37 10.19
C SER A 504 -21.46 -2.27 11.74
N PRO A 505 -20.28 -1.93 12.32
CA PRO A 505 -20.08 -1.93 13.78
C PRO A 505 -21.10 -1.15 14.58
N HIS A 506 -21.57 0.00 14.06
CA HIS A 506 -22.54 0.85 14.75
C HIS A 506 -23.88 0.16 15.10
N LYS A 507 -24.19 -0.93 14.37
CA LYS A 507 -25.43 -1.73 14.61
C LYS A 507 -25.31 -2.68 15.79
N PHE A 508 -24.13 -2.80 16.41
CA PHE A 508 -23.85 -3.71 17.52
C PHE A 508 -23.38 -3.00 18.79
N VAL A 509 -23.51 -1.70 18.86
CA VAL A 509 -23.08 -0.90 20.01
C VAL A 509 -23.86 -1.22 21.29
N ASP A 510 -25.07 -1.73 21.15
CA ASP A 510 -25.91 -2.24 22.23
C ASP A 510 -25.27 -3.44 22.99
N ARG A 511 -24.27 -4.07 22.38
CA ARG A 511 -23.52 -5.20 22.95
C ARG A 511 -22.18 -4.77 23.56
N TRP A 512 -21.80 -3.50 23.44
CA TRP A 512 -20.56 -2.99 24.00
C TRP A 512 -20.64 -2.96 25.53
N ASP A 513 -19.63 -3.48 26.20
CA ASP A 513 -19.57 -3.56 27.67
C ASP A 513 -18.18 -3.20 28.24
N THR A 514 -17.24 -2.78 27.39
CA THR A 514 -15.82 -2.65 27.71
C THR A 514 -15.33 -1.23 27.45
N PRO A 515 -14.50 -0.63 28.33
CA PRO A 515 -13.91 0.69 28.11
C PRO A 515 -13.15 0.83 26.81
N ILE A 516 -13.27 2.00 26.16
CA ILE A 516 -12.63 2.27 24.88
C ILE A 516 -11.97 3.64 24.83
N LEU A 517 -10.71 3.67 24.33
CA LEU A 517 -10.02 4.89 23.90
C LEU A 517 -10.16 5.01 22.38
N ILE A 518 -10.60 6.19 21.93
CA ILE A 518 -10.80 6.51 20.52
C ILE A 518 -9.83 7.64 20.16
N VAL A 519 -9.09 7.47 19.05
CA VAL A 519 -8.12 8.45 18.57
C VAL A 519 -8.41 8.75 17.10
N THR A 520 -8.36 10.02 16.69
CA THR A 520 -8.62 10.44 15.31
C THR A 520 -7.88 11.72 14.97
N GLY A 521 -7.65 11.96 13.65
CA GLY A 521 -7.14 13.22 13.10
C GLY A 521 -8.26 13.96 12.36
N GLU A 522 -8.34 15.28 12.52
CA GLU A 522 -9.37 16.11 11.90
C GLU A 522 -9.28 16.14 10.36
N TYR A 523 -8.04 16.04 9.83
CA TYR A 523 -7.76 16.03 8.38
C TYR A 523 -7.59 14.62 7.80
N ASP A 524 -8.10 13.62 8.48
CA ASP A 524 -8.21 12.28 7.91
C ASP A 524 -9.47 12.23 7.03
N PHE A 525 -9.28 12.32 5.71
CA PHE A 525 -10.39 12.24 4.76
C PHE A 525 -10.59 10.83 4.21
N ARG A 526 -9.66 9.92 4.49
CA ARG A 526 -9.79 8.50 4.19
C ARG A 526 -10.76 7.81 5.13
N ILE A 527 -10.51 7.92 6.45
CA ILE A 527 -11.47 7.54 7.47
C ILE A 527 -11.86 8.80 8.25
N PRO A 528 -12.92 9.47 7.83
CA PRO A 528 -13.27 10.77 8.38
C PRO A 528 -13.45 10.75 9.90
N TYR A 529 -12.97 11.79 10.56
CA TYR A 529 -13.02 11.91 12.02
C TYR A 529 -14.45 11.78 12.60
N THR A 530 -15.46 12.01 11.78
CA THR A 530 -16.89 11.80 12.12
C THR A 530 -17.18 10.36 12.52
N GLN A 531 -16.45 9.36 11.97
CA GLN A 531 -16.56 7.97 12.38
C GLN A 531 -16.23 7.80 13.89
N SER A 532 -15.20 8.49 14.34
CA SER A 532 -14.79 8.51 15.75
C SER A 532 -15.77 9.28 16.64
N LEU A 533 -16.35 10.38 16.14
CA LEU A 533 -17.40 11.12 16.86
C LEU A 533 -18.67 10.27 17.03
N GLU A 534 -19.11 9.58 15.98
CA GLU A 534 -20.26 8.66 16.05
C GLU A 534 -20.02 7.56 17.10
N ALA A 535 -18.85 6.90 17.05
CA ALA A 535 -18.48 5.84 17.99
C ALA A 535 -18.41 6.34 19.44
N PHE A 536 -17.79 7.49 19.67
CA PHE A 536 -17.69 8.09 21.01
C PHE A 536 -19.06 8.45 21.56
N THR A 537 -19.90 9.11 20.78
CA THR A 537 -21.27 9.47 21.16
C THR A 537 -22.07 8.23 21.55
N ALA A 538 -22.05 7.20 20.69
CA ALA A 538 -22.75 5.95 20.95
C ALA A 538 -22.26 5.28 22.24
N ALA A 539 -20.94 5.13 22.43
CA ALA A 539 -20.36 4.56 23.64
C ALA A 539 -20.81 5.31 24.90
N ARG A 540 -20.77 6.65 24.89
CA ARG A 540 -21.16 7.46 26.04
C ARG A 540 -22.66 7.35 26.39
N LEU A 541 -23.53 7.31 25.37
CA LEU A 541 -24.99 7.15 25.57
C LEU A 541 -25.35 5.76 26.08
N HIS A 542 -24.58 4.73 25.74
CA HIS A 542 -24.72 3.37 26.27
C HIS A 542 -24.02 3.17 27.63
N GLY A 543 -23.48 4.24 28.25
CA GLY A 543 -22.84 4.17 29.56
C GLY A 543 -21.45 3.55 29.56
N ILE A 544 -20.87 3.31 28.39
CA ILE A 544 -19.51 2.74 28.27
C ILE A 544 -18.49 3.82 28.61
N PRO A 545 -17.51 3.53 29.50
CA PRO A 545 -16.39 4.43 29.72
C PRO A 545 -15.61 4.64 28.41
N ALA A 546 -15.65 5.85 27.89
CA ALA A 546 -14.98 6.18 26.62
C ALA A 546 -14.24 7.51 26.74
N ARG A 547 -13.11 7.61 26.04
CA ARG A 547 -12.30 8.81 25.88
C ARG A 547 -12.02 9.02 24.38
N LEU A 548 -12.16 10.29 23.91
CA LEU A 548 -11.82 10.74 22.57
C LEU A 548 -10.67 11.75 22.67
#